data_c6169bc0192824f912187bdfc70cab6d
#
_entry.id   c6169bc0192824f912187bdfc70cab6d
#
_cell.length_a   1.000
_cell.length_b   1.000
_cell.length_c   1.000
_cell.angle_alpha   90.00
_cell.angle_beta   90.00
_cell.angle_gamma   90.00
#
_symmetry.space_group_name_H-M   'P 1'
#
loop_
_entity.id
_entity.type
_entity.pdbx_description
1 polymer ?
#
loop_
_entity_poly.entity_id
_entity_poly.type
_entity_poly.pdbx_seq_one_letter_code
_entity_poly.pdbx_strand_id
1 'polypeptide(L)'
;YDYSDGLTSNNTGGGKKTINKNGHDSPFKMGEAWPKAYDDPKLIFSLTQRSNDFIEEQTNKNKPFFIQISHYAVHLAITFSQKKFKKYSMLEKGQKHFVPEFAAMTEDMDKGIGMILDKVESLGIADNTYIIFLSDNGGRTSIPIGPEQQVARNFPLRGGKGSMYEGGLRVPFIFSGPGVSQNTYSDVPVTGLDILPTLARLAGYDDPLPSILDGGNLQSIVHNGGFGTVERNSPFLIFHQAANRKPISAIRWGNYKLVKDWRFNKFELFDLSKDIEEKNDLSIEX
;
A
#
# COMPACT_ATOMS: atom_id res chain seq x y z
N TYR A 1 -12.20 4.17 16.04
CA TYR A 1 -12.94 4.45 14.81
C TYR A 1 -14.44 4.50 15.11
N ASP A 2 -15.10 5.58 14.72
CA ASP A 2 -16.53 5.73 14.92
C ASP A 2 -17.33 4.83 13.97
N TYR A 3 -16.71 4.40 12.88
CA TYR A 3 -17.35 3.58 11.88
C TYR A 3 -16.38 2.53 11.35
N SER A 4 -16.84 1.30 11.25
CA SER A 4 -16.09 0.21 10.62
C SER A 4 -17.10 -0.70 9.96
N ASP A 5 -16.86 -1.10 8.73
CA ASP A 5 -17.77 -2.01 8.05
C ASP A 5 -17.66 -3.46 8.56
N GLY A 6 -16.68 -3.71 9.40
CA GLY A 6 -16.55 -5.00 10.08
C GLY A 6 -16.07 -6.15 9.22
N LEU A 7 -15.74 -5.90 7.96
CA LEU A 7 -15.11 -6.93 7.14
C LEU A 7 -13.68 -7.08 7.61
N THR A 8 -13.45 -8.14 8.37
CA THR A 8 -12.14 -8.39 8.92
C THR A 8 -11.43 -9.49 8.13
N SER A 9 -10.48 -9.93 8.48
CA SER A 9 -9.61 -11.07 8.32
C SER A 9 -9.55 -11.79 6.97
N ASN A 10 -10.55 -11.80 6.12
CA ASN A 10 -10.44 -12.67 4.96
C ASN A 10 -10.53 -11.99 3.63
N ASN A 11 -9.72 -11.00 3.53
CA ASN A 11 -9.46 -10.31 2.27
C ASN A 11 -8.82 -11.20 1.20
N THR A 12 -8.41 -12.39 1.57
CA THR A 12 -7.78 -13.32 0.62
C THR A 12 -8.76 -14.08 -0.25
N GLY A 13 -10.02 -14.15 0.19
CA GLY A 13 -11.03 -14.93 -0.50
C GLY A 13 -10.94 -16.43 -0.24
N GLY A 14 -10.07 -16.84 0.65
CA GLY A 14 -9.86 -18.25 0.94
C GLY A 14 -10.36 -18.70 2.29
N GLY A 15 -11.06 -17.86 3.00
CA GLY A 15 -11.45 -18.15 4.37
C GLY A 15 -12.85 -18.70 4.54
N LYS A 16 -13.18 -18.97 5.77
CA LYS A 16 -14.53 -19.32 6.16
C LYS A 16 -15.46 -18.14 5.87
N LYS A 17 -16.68 -18.44 5.60
CA LYS A 17 -17.73 -17.44 5.42
C LYS A 17 -17.73 -16.51 6.65
N THR A 18 -17.43 -15.27 6.44
CA THR A 18 -17.46 -14.25 7.49
C THR A 18 -18.65 -13.34 7.28
N ILE A 19 -19.43 -13.18 8.33
CA ILE A 19 -20.52 -12.22 8.35
C ILE A 19 -19.99 -10.98 9.06
N ASN A 20 -20.06 -9.84 8.42
CA ASN A 20 -19.64 -8.60 9.05
C ASN A 20 -20.70 -8.13 10.05
N LYS A 21 -20.42 -7.06 10.77
CA LYS A 21 -21.33 -6.50 11.77
C LYS A 21 -22.69 -6.10 11.21
N ASN A 22 -22.75 -5.88 9.91
CA ASN A 22 -23.98 -5.46 9.23
C ASN A 22 -24.74 -6.64 8.61
N GLY A 23 -24.30 -7.87 8.88
CA GLY A 23 -25.00 -9.06 8.42
C GLY A 23 -24.69 -9.50 7.01
N HIS A 24 -23.71 -8.90 6.36
CA HIS A 24 -23.38 -9.26 4.99
C HIS A 24 -22.34 -10.39 4.95
N ASP A 25 -22.61 -11.38 4.12
CA ASP A 25 -21.65 -12.45 3.88
C ASP A 25 -20.45 -11.94 3.08
N SER A 26 -19.30 -12.51 3.40
CA SER A 26 -18.14 -12.29 2.53
C SER A 26 -18.44 -12.91 1.16
N PRO A 27 -18.24 -12.17 0.07
CA PRO A 27 -18.45 -12.73 -1.26
C PRO A 27 -17.35 -13.73 -1.65
N PHE A 28 -16.31 -13.85 -0.84
CA PHE A 28 -15.14 -14.69 -1.14
C PHE A 28 -15.26 -16.00 -0.36
N LYS A 29 -15.38 -17.11 -1.06
CA LYS A 29 -15.53 -18.44 -0.47
C LYS A 29 -14.28 -19.28 -0.69
N MET A 30 -13.92 -20.06 0.32
CA MET A 30 -12.81 -21.01 0.18
C MET A 30 -13.18 -22.07 -0.87
N GLY A 31 -12.23 -22.36 -1.75
CA GLY A 31 -12.42 -23.38 -2.77
C GLY A 31 -13.04 -22.91 -4.07
N GLU A 32 -13.44 -21.65 -4.15
CA GLU A 32 -13.88 -21.11 -5.45
C GLU A 32 -12.70 -21.04 -6.41
N ALA A 33 -12.96 -21.45 -7.65
CA ALA A 33 -11.95 -21.32 -8.70
C ALA A 33 -11.78 -19.85 -9.05
N TRP A 34 -10.54 -19.43 -9.18
CA TRP A 34 -10.22 -18.11 -9.70
C TRP A 34 -9.07 -18.21 -10.68
N PRO A 35 -8.91 -17.20 -11.52
CA PRO A 35 -9.56 -15.88 -11.52
C PRO A 35 -11.04 -15.94 -11.88
N LYS A 36 -11.81 -14.96 -11.42
CA LYS A 36 -13.26 -14.95 -11.64
C LYS A 36 -13.76 -13.52 -11.83
N ALA A 37 -14.70 -13.35 -12.75
CA ALA A 37 -15.32 -12.06 -13.00
C ALA A 37 -16.46 -11.80 -11.99
N TYR A 38 -16.55 -10.54 -11.57
CA TYR A 38 -17.59 -10.06 -10.67
C TYR A 38 -18.04 -8.66 -11.10
N ASP A 39 -19.26 -8.30 -10.77
CA ASP A 39 -19.75 -6.93 -10.99
C ASP A 39 -19.08 -5.96 -10.01
N ASP A 40 -18.79 -6.42 -8.81
CA ASP A 40 -18.05 -5.64 -7.80
C ASP A 40 -16.80 -6.43 -7.33
N PRO A 41 -15.77 -6.46 -8.16
CA PRO A 41 -14.58 -7.23 -7.81
C PRO A 41 -13.91 -6.68 -6.55
N LYS A 42 -13.59 -7.57 -5.61
CA LYS A 42 -12.96 -7.19 -4.34
C LYS A 42 -13.77 -6.18 -3.53
N LEU A 43 -15.06 -6.07 -3.77
CA LEU A 43 -15.93 -5.06 -3.14
C LEU A 43 -15.41 -3.63 -3.35
N ILE A 44 -14.71 -3.40 -4.45
CA ILE A 44 -14.09 -2.09 -4.74
C ILE A 44 -15.17 -1.00 -4.79
N PHE A 45 -16.21 -1.25 -5.57
CA PHE A 45 -17.25 -0.23 -5.80
C PHE A 45 -18.17 -0.05 -4.60
N SER A 46 -18.46 -1.13 -3.87
CA SER A 46 -19.22 -1.04 -2.62
C SER A 46 -18.46 -0.25 -1.56
N LEU A 47 -17.15 -0.51 -1.39
CA LEU A 47 -16.31 0.23 -0.45
C LEU A 47 -16.22 1.71 -0.86
N THR A 48 -16.04 1.97 -2.15
CA THR A 48 -16.01 3.32 -2.70
C THR A 48 -17.31 4.06 -2.39
N GLN A 49 -18.46 3.44 -2.66
CA GLN A 49 -19.76 4.09 -2.44
C GLN A 49 -19.94 4.42 -0.96
N ARG A 50 -19.65 3.47 -0.08
CA ARG A 50 -19.79 3.69 1.37
C ARG A 50 -18.83 4.79 1.86
N SER A 51 -17.63 4.84 1.29
CA SER A 51 -16.68 5.91 1.60
C SER A 51 -17.21 7.26 1.16
N ASN A 52 -17.76 7.33 -0.04
CA ASN A 52 -18.34 8.56 -0.58
C ASN A 52 -19.54 9.03 0.24
N ASP A 53 -20.40 8.09 0.66
CA ASP A 53 -21.56 8.40 1.51
C ASP A 53 -21.11 8.98 2.86
N PHE A 54 -20.06 8.38 3.46
CA PHE A 54 -19.50 8.87 4.72
C PHE A 54 -18.90 10.28 4.55
N ILE A 55 -18.09 10.49 3.50
CA ILE A 55 -17.47 11.79 3.23
C ILE A 55 -18.57 12.87 3.08
N GLU A 56 -19.58 12.57 2.28
CA GLU A 56 -20.70 13.50 2.06
C GLU A 56 -21.45 13.79 3.36
N GLU A 57 -21.72 12.76 4.14
CA GLU A 57 -22.40 12.89 5.43
C GLU A 57 -21.64 13.81 6.38
N GLN A 58 -20.33 13.61 6.53
CA GLN A 58 -19.52 14.44 7.44
C GLN A 58 -19.40 15.86 6.91
N THR A 59 -19.23 16.03 5.62
CA THR A 59 -19.18 17.36 4.99
C THR A 59 -20.48 18.14 5.24
N ASN A 60 -21.62 17.49 5.01
CA ASN A 60 -22.94 18.13 5.22
C ASN A 60 -23.17 18.50 6.69
N LYS A 61 -22.52 17.81 7.61
CA LYS A 61 -22.61 18.10 9.05
C LYS A 61 -21.55 19.11 9.49
N ASN A 62 -20.71 19.59 8.59
CA ASN A 62 -19.57 20.46 8.88
C ASN A 62 -18.65 19.85 9.94
N LYS A 63 -18.43 18.53 9.88
CA LYS A 63 -17.56 17.83 10.83
C LYS A 63 -16.25 17.42 10.16
N PRO A 64 -15.12 17.69 10.79
CA PRO A 64 -13.87 17.11 10.29
C PRO A 64 -13.92 15.58 10.39
N PHE A 65 -13.21 14.92 9.48
CA PHE A 65 -13.22 13.46 9.46
C PHE A 65 -11.84 12.91 9.13
N PHE A 66 -11.65 11.68 9.55
CA PHE A 66 -10.55 10.82 9.12
C PHE A 66 -11.16 9.52 8.60
N ILE A 67 -10.76 9.12 7.41
CA ILE A 67 -11.22 7.85 6.84
C ILE A 67 -10.00 7.05 6.35
N GLN A 68 -9.96 5.77 6.72
CA GLN A 68 -8.99 4.83 6.19
C GLN A 68 -9.73 3.80 5.36
N ILE A 69 -9.42 3.74 4.07
CA ILE A 69 -10.06 2.83 3.12
C ILE A 69 -9.07 1.72 2.77
N SER A 70 -9.24 0.56 3.41
CA SER A 70 -8.35 -0.58 3.22
C SER A 70 -8.91 -1.50 2.16
N HIS A 71 -8.53 -1.27 0.90
CA HIS A 71 -9.00 -2.08 -0.23
C HIS A 71 -8.48 -3.51 -0.13
N TYR A 72 -9.32 -4.48 -0.48
CA TYR A 72 -8.89 -5.87 -0.63
C TYR A 72 -8.07 -6.06 -1.91
N ALA A 73 -8.33 -5.24 -2.93
CA ALA A 73 -7.49 -5.20 -4.13
C ALA A 73 -6.13 -4.58 -3.77
N VAL A 74 -5.01 -5.11 -4.29
CA VAL A 74 -4.98 -6.14 -5.33
C VAL A 74 -4.53 -7.50 -4.77
N HIS A 75 -4.95 -7.84 -3.55
CA HIS A 75 -4.59 -9.11 -2.92
C HIS A 75 -5.32 -10.28 -3.62
N LEU A 76 -4.80 -11.49 -3.45
CA LEU A 76 -5.49 -12.72 -3.86
C LEU A 76 -6.82 -12.87 -3.06
N ALA A 77 -7.86 -13.47 -3.53
CA ALA A 77 -8.01 -14.07 -4.86
C ALA A 77 -8.16 -12.98 -5.93
N ILE A 78 -7.76 -13.27 -7.16
CA ILE A 78 -7.88 -12.29 -8.24
C ILE A 78 -9.32 -12.32 -8.77
N THR A 79 -10.02 -11.21 -8.61
CA THR A 79 -11.35 -10.98 -9.17
C THR A 79 -11.35 -9.68 -9.96
N PHE A 80 -12.14 -9.59 -10.99
CA PHE A 80 -12.05 -8.49 -11.95
C PHE A 80 -13.41 -8.28 -12.63
N SER A 81 -13.62 -7.08 -13.19
CA SER A 81 -14.79 -6.83 -14.03
C SER A 81 -14.52 -7.41 -15.43
N GLN A 82 -15.55 -8.07 -15.99
CA GLN A 82 -15.44 -8.74 -17.29
C GLN A 82 -15.07 -7.77 -18.39
N LYS A 83 -15.59 -6.54 -18.34
CA LYS A 83 -15.30 -5.51 -19.35
C LYS A 83 -13.80 -5.18 -19.39
N LYS A 84 -13.17 -5.00 -18.23
CA LYS A 84 -11.75 -4.65 -18.16
C LYS A 84 -10.88 -5.85 -18.51
N PHE A 85 -11.27 -7.04 -18.08
CA PHE A 85 -10.55 -8.25 -18.49
C PHE A 85 -10.49 -8.37 -20.01
N LYS A 86 -11.65 -8.16 -20.69
CA LYS A 86 -11.70 -8.23 -22.16
C LYS A 86 -10.72 -7.20 -22.78
N LYS A 87 -10.68 -5.97 -22.24
CA LYS A 87 -9.74 -4.94 -22.67
C LYS A 87 -8.29 -5.44 -22.62
N TYR A 88 -7.87 -5.93 -21.44
CA TYR A 88 -6.48 -6.33 -21.22
C TYR A 88 -6.12 -7.63 -21.94
N SER A 89 -7.07 -8.55 -22.12
CA SER A 89 -6.80 -9.82 -22.81
C SER A 89 -6.54 -9.64 -24.30
N MET A 90 -6.94 -8.48 -24.86
CA MET A 90 -6.71 -8.15 -26.27
C MET A 90 -5.39 -7.40 -26.49
N LEU A 91 -4.72 -6.98 -25.43
CA LEU A 91 -3.43 -6.28 -25.53
C LEU A 91 -2.29 -7.27 -25.70
N GLU A 92 -1.26 -6.83 -26.40
CA GLU A 92 -0.03 -7.60 -26.48
C GLU A 92 0.58 -7.76 -25.10
N LYS A 93 1.05 -8.97 -24.77
CA LYS A 93 1.64 -9.27 -23.47
C LYS A 93 2.93 -8.48 -23.27
N GLY A 94 3.06 -7.84 -22.12
CA GLY A 94 4.30 -7.19 -21.74
C GLY A 94 5.35 -8.21 -21.32
N GLN A 95 6.60 -7.82 -21.38
CA GLN A 95 7.71 -8.70 -20.99
C GLN A 95 7.71 -9.01 -19.49
N LYS A 96 7.30 -8.05 -18.67
CA LYS A 96 7.36 -8.17 -17.20
C LYS A 96 5.97 -8.35 -16.58
N HIS A 97 4.94 -7.82 -17.21
CA HIS A 97 3.57 -7.83 -16.70
C HIS A 97 2.63 -8.26 -17.82
N PHE A 98 2.08 -9.46 -17.68
CA PHE A 98 1.27 -10.06 -18.75
C PHE A 98 0.07 -10.86 -18.20
N VAL A 99 -0.44 -10.46 -17.02
CA VAL A 99 -1.59 -11.12 -16.40
C VAL A 99 -2.80 -10.19 -16.53
N PRO A 100 -3.64 -10.39 -17.56
CA PRO A 100 -4.77 -9.47 -17.81
C PRO A 100 -5.78 -9.43 -16.68
N GLU A 101 -5.96 -10.52 -15.95
CA GLU A 101 -6.86 -10.56 -14.80
C GLU A 101 -6.39 -9.61 -13.70
N PHE A 102 -5.09 -9.59 -13.45
CA PHE A 102 -4.52 -8.70 -12.43
C PHE A 102 -4.59 -7.24 -12.88
N ALA A 103 -4.30 -6.99 -14.17
CA ALA A 103 -4.40 -5.63 -14.72
C ALA A 103 -5.84 -5.10 -14.62
N ALA A 104 -6.83 -5.96 -14.93
CA ALA A 104 -8.24 -5.60 -14.83
C ALA A 104 -8.63 -5.26 -13.38
N MET A 105 -8.20 -6.08 -12.42
CA MET A 105 -8.46 -5.81 -10.99
C MET A 105 -7.82 -4.50 -10.54
N THR A 106 -6.61 -4.23 -11.03
CA THR A 106 -5.89 -2.99 -10.68
C THR A 106 -6.61 -1.77 -11.26
N GLU A 107 -7.09 -1.87 -12.50
CA GLU A 107 -7.88 -0.78 -13.11
C GLU A 107 -9.23 -0.60 -12.40
N ASP A 108 -9.83 -1.69 -11.90
CA ASP A 108 -11.06 -1.57 -11.10
C ASP A 108 -10.78 -0.76 -9.83
N MET A 109 -9.67 -1.05 -9.14
CA MET A 109 -9.27 -0.31 -7.95
C MET A 109 -8.98 1.16 -8.27
N ASP A 110 -8.22 1.42 -9.32
CA ASP A 110 -7.91 2.78 -9.77
C ASP A 110 -9.20 3.57 -10.03
N LYS A 111 -10.17 2.94 -10.68
CA LYS A 111 -11.47 3.57 -10.94
C LYS A 111 -12.20 3.89 -9.62
N GLY A 112 -12.18 2.98 -8.66
CA GLY A 112 -12.79 3.22 -7.34
C GLY A 112 -12.15 4.41 -6.64
N ILE A 113 -10.81 4.50 -6.69
CA ILE A 113 -10.07 5.64 -6.11
C ILE A 113 -10.47 6.93 -6.83
N GLY A 114 -10.52 6.90 -8.17
CA GLY A 114 -10.96 8.06 -8.94
C GLY A 114 -12.32 8.58 -8.50
N MET A 115 -13.28 7.67 -8.25
CA MET A 115 -14.60 8.07 -7.78
C MET A 115 -14.57 8.77 -6.41
N ILE A 116 -13.61 8.41 -5.54
CA ILE A 116 -13.44 9.09 -4.25
C ILE A 116 -12.88 10.50 -4.48
N LEU A 117 -11.87 10.62 -5.36
CA LEU A 117 -11.30 11.91 -5.70
C LEU A 117 -12.37 12.84 -6.31
N ASP A 118 -13.16 12.32 -7.24
CA ASP A 118 -14.28 13.06 -7.87
C ASP A 118 -15.29 13.52 -6.80
N LYS A 119 -15.56 12.69 -5.78
CA LYS A 119 -16.48 13.06 -4.70
C LYS A 119 -15.91 14.22 -3.87
N VAL A 120 -14.63 14.15 -3.50
CA VAL A 120 -13.97 15.23 -2.74
C VAL A 120 -14.03 16.55 -3.53
N GLU A 121 -13.76 16.49 -4.84
CA GLU A 121 -13.85 17.68 -5.71
C GLU A 121 -15.29 18.20 -5.79
N SER A 122 -16.26 17.31 -6.03
CA SER A 122 -17.67 17.72 -6.20
C SER A 122 -18.27 18.36 -4.95
N LEU A 123 -17.75 18.01 -3.77
CA LEU A 123 -18.18 18.60 -2.50
C LEU A 123 -17.44 19.91 -2.18
N GLY A 124 -16.48 20.30 -3.01
CA GLY A 124 -15.72 21.53 -2.83
C GLY A 124 -14.79 21.52 -1.62
N ILE A 125 -14.34 20.33 -1.20
CA ILE A 125 -13.50 20.19 0.00
C ILE A 125 -12.05 19.82 -0.33
N ALA A 126 -11.68 19.82 -1.61
CA ALA A 126 -10.32 19.41 -2.03
C ALA A 126 -9.24 20.29 -1.40
N ASP A 127 -9.51 21.60 -1.30
CA ASP A 127 -8.56 22.55 -0.71
C ASP A 127 -8.43 22.43 0.82
N ASN A 128 -9.17 21.51 1.43
CA ASN A 128 -9.13 21.26 2.87
C ASN A 128 -9.06 19.77 3.20
N THR A 129 -8.56 18.97 2.27
CA THR A 129 -8.50 17.51 2.45
C THR A 129 -7.12 17.00 2.03
N TYR A 130 -6.47 16.29 2.94
CA TYR A 130 -5.25 15.56 2.62
C TYR A 130 -5.62 14.12 2.21
N ILE A 131 -4.97 13.64 1.15
CA ILE A 131 -5.21 12.30 0.62
C ILE A 131 -3.86 11.57 0.55
N ILE A 132 -3.81 10.40 1.16
CA ILE A 132 -2.60 9.56 1.14
C ILE A 132 -2.95 8.23 0.51
N PHE A 133 -2.19 7.82 -0.50
CA PHE A 133 -2.28 6.50 -1.10
C PHE A 133 -1.00 5.74 -0.85
N LEU A 134 -1.11 4.50 -0.37
CA LEU A 134 0.06 3.65 -0.19
C LEU A 134 -0.35 2.17 -0.25
N SER A 135 0.63 1.31 -0.48
CA SER A 135 0.46 -0.13 -0.33
C SER A 135 1.00 -0.58 1.02
N ASP A 136 0.42 -1.65 1.57
CA ASP A 136 0.84 -2.21 2.86
C ASP A 136 2.15 -3.00 2.77
N ASN A 137 2.48 -3.53 1.59
CA ASN A 137 3.71 -4.30 1.34
C ASN A 137 3.96 -4.39 -0.17
N GLY A 138 5.13 -4.82 -0.53
CA GLY A 138 5.47 -5.04 -1.94
C GLY A 138 4.64 -6.15 -2.58
N GLY A 139 4.58 -6.14 -3.89
CA GLY A 139 3.81 -7.12 -4.66
C GLY A 139 4.35 -8.55 -4.48
N ARG A 140 3.46 -9.54 -4.62
CA ARG A 140 3.89 -10.93 -4.65
C ARG A 140 4.79 -11.17 -5.87
N THR A 141 5.77 -12.06 -5.70
CA THR A 141 6.65 -12.44 -6.80
C THR A 141 5.96 -13.36 -7.82
N SER A 142 4.83 -13.95 -7.44
CA SER A 142 4.07 -14.82 -8.33
C SER A 142 2.57 -14.59 -8.17
N ILE A 143 1.84 -14.84 -9.25
CA ILE A 143 0.36 -14.86 -9.23
C ILE A 143 -0.05 -16.29 -9.55
N PRO A 144 -0.90 -16.94 -8.77
CA PRO A 144 -1.28 -18.32 -8.99
C PRO A 144 -2.32 -18.46 -10.11
N ILE A 145 -1.94 -18.11 -11.32
CA ILE A 145 -2.76 -18.20 -12.54
C ILE A 145 -1.94 -18.88 -13.62
N GLY A 146 -2.18 -20.17 -13.82
CA GLY A 146 -1.57 -20.92 -14.91
C GLY A 146 -0.05 -21.07 -14.79
N PRO A 147 0.57 -21.56 -15.84
CA PRO A 147 2.01 -21.85 -15.83
C PRO A 147 2.90 -20.59 -15.87
N GLU A 148 2.34 -19.45 -16.23
CA GLU A 148 3.08 -18.20 -16.35
C GLU A 148 3.01 -17.36 -15.08
N GLN A 149 3.07 -18.02 -13.93
CA GLN A 149 2.90 -17.38 -12.62
C GLN A 149 4.11 -16.55 -12.19
N GLN A 150 5.29 -16.94 -12.67
CA GLN A 150 6.52 -16.29 -12.25
C GLN A 150 6.73 -14.99 -13.03
N VAL A 151 6.38 -13.89 -12.43
CA VAL A 151 6.56 -12.57 -13.03
C VAL A 151 7.41 -11.69 -12.13
N ALA A 152 8.28 -10.91 -12.71
CA ALA A 152 9.14 -9.97 -11.99
C ALA A 152 8.34 -8.71 -11.64
N ARG A 153 7.34 -8.90 -10.79
CA ARG A 153 6.30 -7.89 -10.53
C ARG A 153 6.84 -6.60 -9.92
N ASN A 154 7.90 -6.72 -9.14
CA ASN A 154 8.49 -5.56 -8.46
C ASN A 154 9.73 -5.05 -9.20
N PHE A 155 10.00 -5.56 -10.40
CA PHE A 155 11.17 -5.16 -11.17
C PHE A 155 11.26 -3.62 -11.27
N PRO A 156 12.43 -3.01 -11.06
CA PRO A 156 13.75 -3.67 -10.89
C PRO A 156 14.08 -4.13 -9.47
N LEU A 157 13.17 -3.96 -8.52
CA LEU A 157 13.42 -4.25 -7.10
C LEU A 157 13.48 -5.74 -6.84
N ARG A 158 14.44 -6.16 -6.01
CA ARG A 158 14.64 -7.56 -5.63
C ARG A 158 13.54 -8.05 -4.69
N GLY A 159 13.05 -9.25 -4.91
CA GLY A 159 12.09 -9.90 -4.02
C GLY A 159 10.67 -9.37 -4.14
N GLY A 160 9.91 -9.52 -3.07
CA GLY A 160 8.50 -9.11 -3.02
C GLY A 160 7.91 -9.40 -1.65
N LYS A 161 6.58 -9.41 -1.58
CA LYS A 161 5.85 -9.61 -0.33
C LYS A 161 6.48 -10.69 0.55
N GLY A 162 6.81 -10.33 1.78
CA GLY A 162 7.41 -11.23 2.76
C GLY A 162 8.93 -11.29 2.71
N SER A 163 9.58 -10.49 1.87
CA SER A 163 11.04 -10.37 1.89
C SER A 163 11.46 -9.02 2.48
N MET A 164 12.70 -8.96 2.95
CA MET A 164 13.30 -7.73 3.48
C MET A 164 14.10 -6.97 2.41
N TYR A 165 14.03 -7.41 1.15
CA TYR A 165 14.61 -6.67 0.01
C TYR A 165 13.63 -5.58 -0.46
N GLU A 166 14.13 -4.66 -1.29
CA GLU A 166 13.36 -3.50 -1.70
C GLU A 166 12.01 -3.87 -2.34
N GLY A 167 11.93 -4.97 -3.09
CA GLY A 167 10.66 -5.42 -3.68
C GLY A 167 9.60 -5.81 -2.66
N GLY A 168 9.99 -6.10 -1.42
CA GLY A 168 9.05 -6.39 -0.34
C GLY A 168 8.72 -5.19 0.51
N LEU A 169 9.63 -4.20 0.58
CA LEU A 169 9.52 -3.07 1.50
C LEU A 169 9.16 -1.75 0.80
N ARG A 170 9.72 -1.50 -0.39
CA ARG A 170 9.48 -0.25 -1.12
C ARG A 170 8.13 -0.34 -1.83
N VAL A 171 7.23 0.57 -1.49
CA VAL A 171 5.84 0.57 -1.98
C VAL A 171 5.49 1.95 -2.57
N PRO A 172 4.47 2.02 -3.44
CA PRO A 172 3.93 3.31 -3.83
C PRO A 172 3.49 4.10 -2.59
N PHE A 173 3.83 5.39 -2.57
CA PHE A 173 3.40 6.32 -1.54
C PHE A 173 3.14 7.66 -2.24
N ILE A 174 1.90 8.13 -2.21
CA ILE A 174 1.50 9.39 -2.84
C ILE A 174 0.81 10.23 -1.78
N PHE A 175 1.17 11.51 -1.70
CA PHE A 175 0.63 12.44 -0.74
C PHE A 175 0.11 13.67 -1.50
N SER A 176 -1.13 14.05 -1.25
CA SER A 176 -1.78 15.19 -1.91
C SER A 176 -2.59 15.98 -0.89
N GLY A 177 -2.75 17.27 -1.12
CA GLY A 177 -3.58 18.13 -0.25
C GLY A 177 -3.08 19.55 -0.14
N PRO A 178 -3.67 20.32 0.75
CA PRO A 178 -3.31 21.74 0.91
C PRO A 178 -1.83 21.97 1.15
N GLY A 179 -1.23 22.87 0.39
CA GLY A 179 0.18 23.22 0.54
C GLY A 179 1.17 22.20 -0.03
N VAL A 180 0.69 21.07 -0.56
CA VAL A 180 1.57 20.07 -1.17
C VAL A 180 1.86 20.47 -2.61
N SER A 181 3.15 20.57 -2.96
CA SER A 181 3.56 20.99 -4.30
C SER A 181 3.21 19.89 -5.33
N GLN A 182 2.61 20.33 -6.43
CA GLN A 182 2.23 19.43 -7.51
C GLN A 182 3.46 18.93 -8.28
N ASN A 183 3.38 17.71 -8.78
CA ASN A 183 4.40 17.11 -9.66
C ASN A 183 5.79 17.09 -9.05
N THR A 184 5.86 16.82 -7.75
CA THR A 184 7.13 16.71 -7.04
C THR A 184 7.39 15.27 -6.62
N TYR A 185 8.66 14.95 -6.39
CA TYR A 185 9.12 13.65 -5.92
C TYR A 185 10.05 13.85 -4.74
N SER A 186 10.13 12.85 -3.88
CA SER A 186 11.06 12.87 -2.76
C SER A 186 11.81 11.54 -2.70
N ASP A 187 13.12 11.64 -2.50
CA ASP A 187 13.97 10.45 -2.24
C ASP A 187 14.18 10.24 -0.74
N VAL A 188 13.54 11.05 0.10
CA VAL A 188 13.63 10.88 1.57
C VAL A 188 12.90 9.60 1.97
N PRO A 189 13.58 8.68 2.66
CA PRO A 189 12.91 7.44 3.10
C PRO A 189 11.81 7.72 4.12
N VAL A 190 10.59 7.32 3.77
CA VAL A 190 9.42 7.46 4.63
C VAL A 190 8.77 6.09 4.83
N THR A 191 7.98 5.95 5.88
CA THR A 191 7.29 4.69 6.20
C THR A 191 5.86 4.94 6.62
N GLY A 192 5.07 3.87 6.70
CA GLY A 192 3.71 3.96 7.24
C GLY A 192 3.66 4.44 8.69
N LEU A 193 4.76 4.28 9.44
CA LEU A 193 4.84 4.76 10.82
C LEU A 193 4.76 6.28 10.90
N ASP A 194 5.19 6.97 9.84
CA ASP A 194 5.20 8.44 9.79
C ASP A 194 3.81 9.03 9.58
N ILE A 195 2.83 8.21 9.20
CA ILE A 195 1.48 8.70 8.88
C ILE A 195 0.80 9.28 10.11
N LEU A 196 0.82 8.56 11.23
CA LEU A 196 0.12 9.04 12.44
C LEU A 196 0.65 10.39 12.93
N PRO A 197 1.96 10.56 13.16
CA PRO A 197 2.45 11.88 13.61
C PRO A 197 2.19 12.98 12.58
N THR A 198 2.26 12.67 11.28
CA THR A 198 1.97 13.64 10.22
C THR A 198 0.50 14.07 10.28
N LEU A 199 -0.42 13.12 10.32
CA LEU A 199 -1.85 13.44 10.34
C LEU A 199 -2.25 14.20 11.61
N ALA A 200 -1.66 13.86 12.76
CA ALA A 200 -1.90 14.58 14.00
C ALA A 200 -1.54 16.06 13.83
N ARG A 201 -0.36 16.35 13.30
CA ARG A 201 0.10 17.73 13.09
C ARG A 201 -0.75 18.45 12.04
N LEU A 202 -1.09 17.78 10.94
CA LEU A 202 -1.95 18.38 9.91
C LEU A 202 -3.35 18.66 10.44
N ALA A 203 -3.81 17.91 11.42
CA ALA A 203 -5.12 18.13 12.07
C ALA A 203 -5.05 19.19 13.17
N GLY A 204 -3.90 19.82 13.39
CA GLY A 204 -3.74 20.88 14.39
C GLY A 204 -3.49 20.38 15.81
N TYR A 205 -3.09 19.13 15.99
CA TYR A 205 -2.75 18.60 17.30
C TYR A 205 -1.30 18.98 17.63
N ASP A 206 -1.11 19.93 18.54
CA ASP A 206 0.21 20.48 18.85
C ASP A 206 0.83 19.93 20.15
N ASP A 207 0.06 19.20 20.96
CA ASP A 207 0.60 18.60 22.18
C ASP A 207 1.65 17.54 21.85
N PRO A 208 2.56 17.22 22.79
CA PRO A 208 3.56 16.19 22.56
C PRO A 208 2.91 14.85 22.25
N LEU A 209 3.39 14.22 21.19
CA LEU A 209 2.97 12.87 20.84
C LEU A 209 3.70 11.86 21.74
N PRO A 210 3.13 10.66 21.93
CA PRO A 210 3.79 9.65 22.76
C PRO A 210 5.22 9.37 22.30
N SER A 211 6.16 9.35 23.25
CA SER A 211 7.59 9.17 22.94
C SER A 211 7.93 7.79 22.40
N ILE A 212 7.00 6.84 22.49
CA ILE A 212 7.19 5.49 21.96
C ILE A 212 6.96 5.40 20.44
N LEU A 213 6.50 6.49 19.79
CA LEU A 213 6.28 6.46 18.35
C LEU A 213 7.62 6.40 17.59
N ASP A 214 7.73 5.46 16.69
CA ASP A 214 8.91 5.32 15.83
C ASP A 214 8.87 6.24 14.61
N GLY A 215 7.68 6.73 14.24
CA GLY A 215 7.50 7.57 13.06
C GLY A 215 7.71 9.04 13.35
N GLY A 216 7.95 9.81 12.29
CA GLY A 216 8.13 11.25 12.34
C GLY A 216 7.12 12.01 11.49
N ASN A 217 7.17 13.33 11.57
CA ASN A 217 6.26 14.22 10.86
C ASN A 217 6.80 14.51 9.45
N LEU A 218 5.99 14.33 8.43
CA LEU A 218 6.37 14.52 7.03
C LEU A 218 6.11 15.95 6.50
N GLN A 219 5.55 16.85 7.32
CA GLN A 219 5.19 18.18 6.84
C GLN A 219 6.37 18.94 6.21
N SER A 220 7.58 18.79 6.81
CA SER A 220 8.79 19.44 6.30
C SER A 220 9.14 19.01 4.87
N ILE A 221 8.65 17.84 4.46
CA ILE A 221 8.90 17.30 3.13
C ILE A 221 7.75 17.65 2.19
N VAL A 222 6.51 17.36 2.61
CA VAL A 222 5.35 17.50 1.72
C VAL A 222 5.05 18.96 1.37
N HIS A 223 5.37 19.90 2.28
CA HIS A 223 5.16 21.33 2.05
C HIS A 223 6.42 22.04 1.50
N ASN A 224 7.48 21.28 1.20
CA ASN A 224 8.74 21.86 0.69
C ASN A 224 9.20 21.16 -0.59
N GLY A 225 8.24 20.81 -1.47
CA GLY A 225 8.55 20.26 -2.78
C GLY A 225 9.25 18.92 -2.74
N GLY A 226 9.13 18.17 -1.65
CA GLY A 226 9.77 16.86 -1.51
C GLY A 226 11.14 16.90 -0.83
N PHE A 227 11.63 18.09 -0.43
CA PHE A 227 12.93 18.25 0.20
C PHE A 227 12.79 18.41 1.71
N GLY A 228 13.68 17.80 2.46
CA GLY A 228 13.66 17.90 3.92
C GLY A 228 14.15 16.65 4.59
N THR A 229 13.85 16.53 5.87
CA THR A 229 14.20 15.35 6.67
C THR A 229 13.00 14.95 7.52
N VAL A 230 12.97 13.70 7.92
CA VAL A 230 11.99 13.22 8.90
C VAL A 230 12.72 13.02 10.22
N GLU A 231 12.33 13.79 11.21
CA GLU A 231 12.89 13.63 12.55
C GLU A 231 12.19 12.47 13.25
N ARG A 232 12.96 11.46 13.61
CA ARG A 232 12.49 10.27 14.32
C ARG A 232 13.38 10.01 15.54
N ASN A 233 12.89 9.20 16.46
CA ASN A 233 13.68 8.80 17.64
C ASN A 233 14.92 7.98 17.24
N SER A 234 14.89 7.36 16.07
CA SER A 234 16.00 6.57 15.54
C SER A 234 16.44 7.12 14.19
N PRO A 235 17.76 7.23 13.93
CA PRO A 235 18.23 7.69 12.62
C PRO A 235 18.13 6.62 11.54
N PHE A 236 17.67 5.43 11.87
CA PHE A 236 17.55 4.32 10.93
C PHE A 236 16.16 3.69 11.00
N LEU A 237 15.78 3.05 9.89
CA LEU A 237 14.53 2.32 9.79
C LEU A 237 14.80 0.84 10.01
N ILE A 238 14.02 0.21 10.86
CA ILE A 238 14.17 -1.22 11.19
C ILE A 238 12.93 -1.97 10.67
N PHE A 239 13.18 -3.07 9.99
CA PHE A 239 12.14 -3.99 9.53
C PHE A 239 12.46 -5.38 10.04
N HIS A 240 11.45 -6.08 10.56
CA HIS A 240 11.66 -7.44 11.05
C HIS A 240 10.45 -8.31 10.73
N GLN A 241 10.74 -9.51 10.28
CA GLN A 241 9.72 -10.52 10.06
C GLN A 241 10.19 -11.84 10.65
N ALA A 242 9.33 -12.45 11.45
CA ALA A 242 9.61 -13.77 12.03
C ALA A 242 8.65 -14.85 11.52
N ALA A 243 7.85 -14.54 10.49
CA ALA A 243 6.84 -15.46 9.97
C ALA A 243 7.45 -16.74 9.41
N ASN A 244 6.73 -17.84 9.57
CA ASN A 244 7.09 -19.14 9.01
C ASN A 244 8.47 -19.64 9.46
N ARG A 245 8.90 -19.28 10.67
CA ARG A 245 10.20 -19.68 11.25
C ARG A 245 11.38 -19.26 10.38
N LYS A 246 11.22 -18.15 9.67
CA LYS A 246 12.26 -17.59 8.80
C LYS A 246 12.54 -16.14 9.22
N PRO A 247 13.11 -15.95 10.42
CA PRO A 247 13.35 -14.58 10.89
C PRO A 247 14.39 -13.87 10.02
N ILE A 248 13.98 -12.73 9.48
CA ILE A 248 14.85 -11.87 8.68
C ILE A 248 14.64 -10.44 9.16
N SER A 249 15.73 -9.70 9.29
CA SER A 249 15.68 -8.28 9.62
C SER A 249 16.35 -7.48 8.54
N ALA A 250 15.91 -6.22 8.41
CA ALA A 250 16.65 -5.25 7.62
C ALA A 250 16.74 -3.95 8.41
N ILE A 251 17.85 -3.26 8.27
CA ILE A 251 18.04 -1.92 8.80
C ILE A 251 18.50 -1.02 7.66
N ARG A 252 17.85 0.13 7.53
CA ARG A 252 18.24 1.14 6.54
C ARG A 252 18.74 2.38 7.27
N TRP A 253 19.95 2.82 6.90
CA TRP A 253 20.58 4.04 7.42
C TRP A 253 21.13 4.85 6.24
N GLY A 254 20.48 5.96 5.96
CA GLY A 254 20.80 6.74 4.77
C GLY A 254 20.63 5.92 3.50
N ASN A 255 21.71 5.80 2.73
CA ASN A 255 21.69 5.01 1.50
C ASN A 255 22.00 3.54 1.72
N TYR A 256 22.49 3.17 2.89
CA TYR A 256 22.91 1.79 3.16
C TYR A 256 21.78 0.97 3.74
N LYS A 257 21.75 -0.30 3.34
CA LYS A 257 20.78 -1.26 3.85
C LYS A 257 21.48 -2.57 4.17
N LEU A 258 21.35 -3.00 5.42
CA LEU A 258 21.87 -4.28 5.89
C LEU A 258 20.68 -5.23 6.07
N VAL A 259 20.79 -6.43 5.50
CA VAL A 259 19.79 -7.50 5.67
C VAL A 259 20.45 -8.64 6.43
N LYS A 260 19.75 -9.18 7.43
CA LYS A 260 20.23 -10.32 8.21
C LYS A 260 19.24 -11.46 8.15
N ASP A 261 19.68 -12.61 7.66
CA ASP A 261 18.94 -13.88 7.79
C ASP A 261 19.43 -14.60 9.04
N TRP A 262 18.57 -14.66 10.05
CA TRP A 262 18.94 -15.20 11.37
C TRP A 262 19.12 -16.73 11.35
N ARG A 263 18.54 -17.43 10.37
CA ARG A 263 18.67 -18.89 10.27
C ARG A 263 20.10 -19.31 9.92
N PHE A 264 20.75 -18.53 9.10
CA PHE A 264 22.08 -18.87 8.57
C PHE A 264 23.15 -17.91 9.09
N ASN A 265 22.76 -17.00 9.97
CA ASN A 265 23.62 -15.92 10.47
C ASN A 265 24.30 -15.17 9.29
N LYS A 266 23.55 -15.01 8.20
CA LYS A 266 24.06 -14.39 6.97
C LYS A 266 23.69 -12.92 6.95
N PHE A 267 24.66 -12.09 6.56
CA PHE A 267 24.46 -10.66 6.34
C PHE A 267 24.63 -10.35 4.86
N GLU A 268 23.91 -9.35 4.38
CA GLU A 268 24.08 -8.75 3.06
C GLU A 268 23.97 -7.24 3.24
N LEU A 269 24.91 -6.49 2.64
CA LEU A 269 24.97 -5.02 2.75
C LEU A 269 24.88 -4.40 1.35
N PHE A 270 24.03 -3.39 1.19
CA PHE A 270 23.80 -2.76 -0.11
C PHE A 270 23.87 -1.25 0.01
N ASP A 271 24.38 -0.58 -1.04
CA ASP A 271 24.28 0.87 -1.23
C ASP A 271 23.14 1.14 -2.21
N LEU A 272 21.96 1.47 -1.70
CA LEU A 272 20.75 1.64 -2.52
C LEU A 272 20.81 2.85 -3.45
N SER A 273 21.74 3.77 -3.23
CA SER A 273 21.90 4.91 -4.16
C SER A 273 22.55 4.49 -5.48
N LYS A 274 23.25 3.35 -5.48
CA LYS A 274 23.94 2.81 -6.65
C LYS A 274 23.37 1.47 -7.12
N ASP A 275 22.69 0.76 -6.23
CA ASP A 275 22.23 -0.62 -6.46
C ASP A 275 20.86 -0.84 -5.85
N ILE A 276 19.85 -0.20 -6.45
CA ILE A 276 18.45 -0.35 -6.01
C ILE A 276 17.93 -1.78 -6.20
N GLU A 277 18.61 -2.55 -7.05
CA GLU A 277 18.27 -3.94 -7.34
C GLU A 277 18.86 -4.92 -6.32
N GLU A 278 19.73 -4.47 -5.42
CA GLU A 278 20.37 -5.26 -4.36
C GLU A 278 21.11 -6.49 -4.94
N LYS A 279 21.88 -6.27 -6.00
CA LYS A 279 22.65 -7.31 -6.69
C LYS A 279 24.07 -7.44 -6.16
N ASN A 280 24.64 -6.36 -5.64
CA ASN A 280 26.05 -6.27 -5.28
C ASN A 280 26.18 -6.23 -3.76
N ASP A 281 26.47 -7.38 -3.17
CA ASP A 281 26.60 -7.52 -1.71
C ASP A 281 27.97 -7.01 -1.26
N LEU A 282 28.00 -5.87 -0.58
CA LEU A 282 29.22 -5.24 -0.07
C LEU A 282 29.76 -5.89 1.21
N SER A 283 29.01 -6.80 1.84
CA SER A 283 29.44 -7.45 3.09
C SER A 283 30.60 -8.43 2.88
N ILE A 284 30.92 -8.78 1.64
CA ILE A 284 32.01 -9.71 1.30
C ILE A 284 33.31 -8.95 0.90
N GLU A 285 33.36 -7.66 0.98
CA GLU A 285 34.54 -6.85 0.70
C GLU A 285 35.39 -6.50 1.92
N UNK A 286 34.94 -7.03 2.73
CA UNK A 286 35.55 -6.75 3.98
C UNK A 286 36.39 -7.69 4.54
#